data_334f18dfe67a461be418494686ed6623
#
_entry.id   334f18dfe67a461be418494686ed6623
#
_cell.length_a   1.000
_cell.length_b   1.000
_cell.length_c   1.000
_cell.angle_alpha   90.00
_cell.angle_beta   90.00
_cell.angle_gamma   90.00
#
_symmetry.space_group_name_H-M   'P 1'
#
loop_
_entity.id
_entity.type
_entity.pdbx_description
1 polymer ?
#
loop_
_entity_poly.entity_id
_entity_poly.type
_entity_poly.pdbx_seq_one_letter_code
_entity_poly.pdbx_strand_id
1 'polypeptide(L)'
;LLEGKNEKYLMTVVSAPLNGVDEALVIAGSDKRGTIYGIYELSEQIGVSPWYDWVDVPVMPRQNLSMMRGSYTAGEPAVKYRGIFLNDEAPCLTGWVKHTYGTNYGDHRFYARVFELILRLRGNFMWPAMWGWSFYADDPENSKTAHEMGIIMGTSHHEPMARNHQEWVRKRSEYGAWDYACLLYTSDAADE
;
A
#
# COMPACT_ATOMS: atom_id res chain seq x y z
N LEU A 1 -16.77 18.43 -8.21
CA LEU A 1 -15.31 18.33 -8.42
C LEU A 1 -14.76 16.95 -8.09
N LEU A 2 -15.33 16.23 -7.11
CA LEU A 2 -14.87 14.92 -6.65
C LEU A 2 -15.86 13.80 -6.99
N GLU A 3 -17.14 14.10 -7.14
CA GLU A 3 -18.18 13.13 -7.43
C GLU A 3 -17.91 12.41 -8.76
N GLY A 4 -18.01 11.09 -8.76
CA GLY A 4 -17.78 10.23 -9.92
C GLY A 4 -16.31 10.15 -10.35
N LYS A 5 -15.37 10.66 -9.54
CA LYS A 5 -13.94 10.63 -9.78
C LYS A 5 -13.26 9.52 -8.97
N ASN A 6 -12.14 9.03 -9.48
CA ASN A 6 -11.33 8.03 -8.80
C ASN A 6 -10.00 8.63 -8.34
N GLU A 7 -9.63 8.38 -7.09
CA GLU A 7 -8.33 8.74 -6.52
C GLU A 7 -7.96 10.22 -6.69
N LYS A 8 -8.97 11.09 -6.81
CA LYS A 8 -8.80 12.54 -6.91
C LYS A 8 -8.94 13.17 -5.54
N TYR A 9 -8.18 14.23 -5.27
CA TYR A 9 -8.33 15.03 -4.06
C TYR A 9 -8.51 16.52 -4.37
N LEU A 10 -9.03 17.22 -3.38
CA LEU A 10 -9.09 18.67 -3.29
C LEU A 10 -8.55 19.08 -1.93
N MET A 11 -7.65 20.03 -1.91
CA MET A 11 -7.09 20.66 -0.73
C MET A 11 -7.40 22.16 -0.82
N THR A 12 -8.12 22.72 0.16
CA THR A 12 -8.55 24.12 0.13
C THR A 12 -8.73 24.68 1.53
N VAL A 13 -8.55 25.98 1.69
CA VAL A 13 -8.85 26.70 2.93
C VAL A 13 -10.32 27.08 2.92
N VAL A 14 -11.05 26.70 3.96
CA VAL A 14 -12.45 27.00 4.16
C VAL A 14 -12.61 27.91 5.39
N SER A 15 -13.35 29.01 5.22
CA SER A 15 -13.69 29.93 6.33
C SER A 15 -14.88 29.42 7.09
N ALA A 16 -14.82 29.51 8.42
CA ALA A 16 -15.86 29.11 9.37
C ALA A 16 -16.44 27.68 9.09
N PRO A 17 -15.59 26.65 8.94
CA PRO A 17 -16.05 25.30 8.63
C PRO A 17 -16.85 24.67 9.77
N LEU A 18 -16.58 25.07 11.01
CA LEU A 18 -17.22 24.59 12.23
C LEU A 18 -17.35 25.74 13.23
N ASN A 19 -18.26 25.63 14.21
CA ASN A 19 -18.39 26.62 15.28
C ASN A 19 -17.10 26.75 16.05
N GLY A 20 -16.60 28.00 16.16
CA GLY A 20 -15.37 28.32 16.90
C GLY A 20 -14.07 28.07 16.10
N VAL A 21 -14.15 27.76 14.83
CA VAL A 21 -12.99 27.62 13.92
C VAL A 21 -13.13 28.65 12.81
N ASP A 22 -12.29 29.69 12.84
CA ASP A 22 -12.33 30.78 11.86
C ASP A 22 -11.94 30.30 10.46
N GLU A 23 -10.91 29.46 10.37
CA GLU A 23 -10.42 28.89 9.12
C GLU A 23 -9.84 27.48 9.35
N ALA A 24 -10.00 26.61 8.35
CA ALA A 24 -9.33 25.31 8.34
C ALA A 24 -8.86 24.94 6.94
N LEU A 25 -7.74 24.25 6.87
CA LEU A 25 -7.34 23.50 5.68
C LEU A 25 -8.17 22.22 5.63
N VAL A 26 -8.93 22.07 4.57
CA VAL A 26 -9.76 20.87 4.32
C VAL A 26 -9.12 20.06 3.21
N ILE A 27 -8.89 18.79 3.45
CA ILE A 27 -8.47 17.80 2.46
C ILE A 27 -9.62 16.83 2.26
N ALA A 28 -10.14 16.79 1.04
CA ALA A 28 -11.22 15.88 0.66
C ALA A 28 -10.81 15.03 -0.54
N GLY A 29 -11.08 13.75 -0.49
CA GLY A 29 -10.86 12.83 -1.60
C GLY A 29 -12.17 12.34 -2.21
N SER A 30 -12.15 11.95 -3.47
CA SER A 30 -13.25 11.26 -4.12
C SER A 30 -13.49 9.85 -3.55
N ASP A 31 -12.44 9.29 -2.97
CA ASP A 31 -12.43 8.00 -2.29
C ASP A 31 -11.34 7.97 -1.20
N LYS A 32 -11.16 6.82 -0.55
CA LYS A 32 -10.13 6.61 0.48
C LYS A 32 -8.75 7.03 -0.01
N ARG A 33 -8.32 6.56 -1.19
CA ARG A 33 -6.99 6.85 -1.72
C ARG A 33 -6.84 8.31 -2.13
N GLY A 34 -7.86 8.89 -2.70
CA GLY A 34 -7.86 10.33 -3.00
C GLY A 34 -7.57 11.16 -1.74
N THR A 35 -8.22 10.84 -0.61
CA THR A 35 -7.95 11.52 0.66
C THR A 35 -6.52 11.30 1.14
N ILE A 36 -6.02 10.07 1.08
CA ILE A 36 -4.64 9.72 1.46
C ILE A 36 -3.62 10.48 0.60
N TYR A 37 -3.85 10.54 -0.72
CA TYR A 37 -2.96 11.28 -1.62
C TYR A 37 -2.92 12.79 -1.31
N GLY A 38 -4.06 13.38 -0.95
CA GLY A 38 -4.10 14.78 -0.52
C GLY A 38 -3.32 15.03 0.77
N ILE A 39 -3.39 14.10 1.73
CA ILE A 39 -2.61 14.16 2.96
C ILE A 39 -1.11 14.03 2.68
N TYR A 40 -0.71 13.09 1.83
CA TYR A 40 0.71 12.92 1.47
C TYR A 40 1.23 14.04 0.58
N GLU A 41 0.38 14.62 -0.28
CA GLU A 41 0.73 15.85 -0.99
C GLU A 41 1.10 16.97 -0.02
N LEU A 42 0.26 17.23 0.98
CA LEU A 42 0.57 18.22 2.01
C LEU A 42 1.88 17.87 2.75
N SER A 43 2.06 16.59 3.10
CA SER A 43 3.27 16.10 3.76
C SER A 43 4.53 16.42 2.94
N GLU A 44 4.49 16.20 1.62
CA GLU A 44 5.59 16.51 0.71
C GLU A 44 5.82 18.03 0.59
N GLN A 45 4.76 18.83 0.46
CA GLN A 45 4.83 20.28 0.38
C GLN A 45 5.48 20.92 1.62
N ILE A 46 5.27 20.35 2.79
CA ILE A 46 5.93 20.83 4.03
C ILE A 46 7.33 20.25 4.25
N GLY A 47 7.84 19.42 3.32
CA GLY A 47 9.23 18.97 3.28
C GLY A 47 9.49 17.56 3.75
N VAL A 48 8.47 16.70 3.82
CA VAL A 48 8.64 15.27 4.09
C VAL A 48 8.70 14.50 2.78
N SER A 49 9.89 14.11 2.37
CA SER A 49 10.09 13.33 1.13
C SER A 49 9.35 11.98 1.22
N PRO A 50 8.78 11.47 0.10
CA PRO A 50 8.31 10.09 0.03
C PRO A 50 9.38 9.06 0.43
N TRP A 51 10.63 9.39 0.25
CA TRP A 51 11.80 8.54 0.48
C TRP A 51 12.45 8.70 1.85
N TYR A 52 11.80 9.41 2.79
CA TYR A 52 12.39 9.75 4.09
C TYR A 52 12.84 8.51 4.88
N ASP A 53 12.10 7.41 4.78
CA ASP A 53 12.36 6.16 5.51
C ASP A 53 13.28 5.20 4.72
N TRP A 54 13.17 5.21 3.39
CA TRP A 54 13.86 4.23 2.53
C TRP A 54 15.24 4.65 2.05
N VAL A 55 15.48 5.94 1.95
CA VAL A 55 16.73 6.51 1.42
C VAL A 55 17.30 7.55 2.39
N ASP A 56 16.87 7.51 3.64
CA ASP A 56 17.35 8.37 4.73
C ASP A 56 17.32 9.88 4.37
N VAL A 57 16.32 10.31 3.61
CA VAL A 57 16.16 11.73 3.27
C VAL A 57 15.74 12.51 4.51
N PRO A 58 16.58 13.42 5.03
CA PRO A 58 16.30 14.08 6.29
C PRO A 58 15.07 14.98 6.18
N VAL A 59 14.20 14.88 7.20
CA VAL A 59 13.12 15.84 7.39
C VAL A 59 13.67 17.03 8.17
N MET A 60 13.68 18.20 7.54
CA MET A 60 14.15 19.43 8.18
C MET A 60 13.07 20.03 9.08
N PRO A 61 13.27 20.06 10.41
CA PRO A 61 12.31 20.65 11.32
C PRO A 61 12.05 22.14 11.01
N ARG A 62 10.79 22.55 11.01
CA ARG A 62 10.39 23.94 10.83
C ARG A 62 9.51 24.38 12.00
N GLN A 63 9.79 25.53 12.56
CA GLN A 63 8.99 26.10 13.66
C GLN A 63 7.63 26.62 13.16
N ASN A 64 7.59 27.11 11.93
CA ASN A 64 6.38 27.65 11.32
C ASN A 64 6.18 27.01 9.95
N LEU A 65 4.96 26.61 9.68
CA LEU A 65 4.50 26.13 8.38
C LEU A 65 3.48 27.13 7.86
N SER A 66 3.64 27.54 6.62
CA SER A 66 2.68 28.42 5.95
C SER A 66 2.33 27.85 4.59
N MET A 67 1.09 28.03 4.20
CA MET A 67 0.56 27.60 2.91
C MET A 67 -0.16 28.81 2.26
N MET A 68 0.05 29.01 0.98
CA MET A 68 -0.71 30.02 0.25
C MET A 68 -2.18 29.60 0.19
N ARG A 69 -3.08 30.57 0.37
CA ARG A 69 -4.51 30.32 0.19
C ARG A 69 -4.78 29.95 -1.27
N GLY A 70 -5.63 28.98 -1.49
CA GLY A 70 -5.99 28.50 -2.81
C GLY A 70 -6.65 27.13 -2.77
N SER A 71 -6.99 26.62 -3.92
CA SER A 71 -7.48 25.27 -4.10
C SER A 71 -6.44 24.47 -4.87
N TYR A 72 -6.00 23.37 -4.29
CA TYR A 72 -4.98 22.49 -4.84
C TYR A 72 -5.61 21.12 -5.13
N THR A 73 -5.35 20.60 -6.30
CA THR A 73 -5.91 19.31 -6.72
C THR A 73 -4.97 18.63 -7.71
N ALA A 74 -4.90 17.32 -7.67
CA ALA A 74 -4.42 16.51 -8.79
C ALA A 74 -5.62 15.92 -9.54
N GLY A 75 -5.47 15.69 -10.84
CA GLY A 75 -6.45 15.00 -11.66
C GLY A 75 -6.57 13.51 -11.29
N GLU A 76 -7.52 12.83 -11.89
CA GLU A 76 -7.60 11.38 -11.83
C GLU A 76 -6.35 10.77 -12.49
N PRO A 77 -5.77 9.70 -11.92
CA PRO A 77 -4.69 9.00 -12.58
C PRO A 77 -5.14 8.39 -13.91
N ALA A 78 -4.31 8.57 -14.94
CA ALA A 78 -4.59 8.02 -16.28
C ALA A 78 -4.51 6.47 -16.31
N VAL A 79 -3.75 5.87 -15.38
CA VAL A 79 -3.58 4.42 -15.26
C VAL A 79 -4.20 3.94 -13.96
N LYS A 80 -5.10 2.96 -14.05
CA LYS A 80 -5.87 2.47 -12.89
C LYS A 80 -4.99 1.80 -11.84
N TYR A 81 -4.04 0.98 -12.23
CA TYR A 81 -3.14 0.26 -11.30
C TYR A 81 -1.71 0.77 -11.48
N ARG A 82 -1.11 1.24 -10.38
CA ARG A 82 0.23 1.82 -10.34
C ARG A 82 0.93 1.27 -9.12
N GLY A 83 2.03 0.57 -9.31
CA GLY A 83 2.66 -0.09 -8.18
C GLY A 83 4.03 -0.65 -8.49
N ILE A 84 4.50 -1.46 -7.58
CA ILE A 84 5.80 -2.12 -7.65
C ILE A 84 5.66 -3.62 -7.47
N PHE A 85 6.67 -4.33 -7.95
CA PHE A 85 6.92 -5.72 -7.64
C PHE A 85 8.14 -5.80 -6.70
N LEU A 86 8.02 -6.58 -5.62
CA LEU A 86 9.13 -6.85 -4.70
C LEU A 86 9.66 -8.26 -4.92
N ASN A 87 10.99 -8.36 -5.03
CA ASN A 87 11.71 -9.60 -4.92
C ASN A 87 12.18 -9.84 -3.49
N ASP A 88 12.17 -11.10 -3.06
CA ASP A 88 12.54 -11.53 -1.72
C ASP A 88 13.86 -12.33 -1.67
N GLU A 89 14.65 -12.31 -2.74
CA GLU A 89 15.90 -13.04 -2.78
C GLU A 89 16.88 -12.60 -1.67
N ALA A 90 17.50 -13.61 -1.07
CA ALA A 90 18.60 -13.40 -0.13
C ALA A 90 19.91 -13.10 -0.92
N PRO A 91 20.83 -12.31 -0.35
CA PRO A 91 20.81 -11.74 1.00
C PRO A 91 20.12 -10.36 1.09
N CYS A 92 19.68 -9.78 -0.03
CA CYS A 92 19.24 -8.39 -0.09
C CYS A 92 18.02 -8.10 0.80
N LEU A 93 16.83 -8.18 0.26
CA LEU A 93 15.61 -7.77 0.98
C LEU A 93 15.35 -8.66 2.20
N THR A 94 15.45 -9.99 2.05
CA THR A 94 15.26 -10.93 3.16
C THR A 94 16.24 -10.68 4.31
N GLY A 95 17.52 -10.43 4.00
CA GLY A 95 18.52 -10.10 5.01
C GLY A 95 18.25 -8.79 5.72
N TRP A 96 17.83 -7.77 5.00
CA TRP A 96 17.47 -6.48 5.56
C TRP A 96 16.22 -6.57 6.45
N VAL A 97 15.18 -7.27 6.01
CA VAL A 97 13.95 -7.50 6.79
C VAL A 97 14.28 -8.22 8.10
N LYS A 98 15.09 -9.27 8.04
CA LYS A 98 15.53 -10.00 9.24
C LYS A 98 16.28 -9.11 10.21
N HIS A 99 17.20 -8.28 9.72
CA HIS A 99 17.96 -7.36 10.56
C HIS A 99 17.06 -6.31 11.20
N THR A 100 16.11 -5.75 10.45
CA THR A 100 15.30 -4.63 10.89
C THR A 100 14.10 -5.04 11.74
N TYR A 101 13.41 -6.12 11.37
CA TYR A 101 12.16 -6.55 11.99
C TYR A 101 12.29 -7.85 12.82
N GLY A 102 13.41 -8.54 12.72
CA GLY A 102 13.65 -9.80 13.46
C GLY A 102 12.95 -11.02 12.87
N THR A 103 12.32 -10.90 11.71
CA THR A 103 11.65 -12.00 11.00
C THR A 103 12.41 -12.40 9.75
N ASN A 104 12.23 -13.64 9.30
CA ASN A 104 12.85 -14.09 8.04
C ASN A 104 12.01 -13.72 6.80
N TYR A 105 10.82 -13.16 6.98
CA TYR A 105 9.85 -12.81 5.93
C TYR A 105 9.30 -11.41 6.17
N GLY A 106 8.71 -10.83 5.16
CA GLY A 106 8.00 -9.56 5.28
C GLY A 106 6.69 -9.75 6.03
N ASP A 107 6.63 -9.24 7.25
CA ASP A 107 5.40 -9.14 8.04
C ASP A 107 4.65 -7.83 7.79
N HIS A 108 3.47 -7.66 8.41
CA HIS A 108 2.63 -6.47 8.24
C HIS A 108 3.36 -5.17 8.59
N ARG A 109 4.34 -5.16 9.50
CA ARG A 109 5.12 -3.97 9.89
C ARG A 109 6.02 -3.51 8.73
N PHE A 110 6.69 -4.46 8.08
CA PHE A 110 7.48 -4.23 6.88
C PHE A 110 6.58 -3.76 5.72
N TYR A 111 5.52 -4.51 5.44
CA TYR A 111 4.62 -4.17 4.33
C TYR A 111 3.91 -2.84 4.54
N ALA A 112 3.56 -2.45 5.76
CA ALA A 112 2.99 -1.13 6.04
C ALA A 112 3.93 0.00 5.57
N ARG A 113 5.25 -0.15 5.73
CA ARG A 113 6.23 0.83 5.24
C ARG A 113 6.32 0.85 3.72
N VAL A 114 6.24 -0.32 3.08
CA VAL A 114 6.20 -0.41 1.60
C VAL A 114 4.91 0.22 1.08
N PHE A 115 3.77 -0.06 1.70
CA PHE A 115 2.47 0.52 1.33
C PHE A 115 2.47 2.04 1.50
N GLU A 116 3.05 2.54 2.58
CA GLU A 116 3.22 3.98 2.78
C GLU A 116 4.00 4.62 1.63
N LEU A 117 5.14 4.04 1.23
CA LEU A 117 5.92 4.53 0.10
C LEU A 117 5.10 4.55 -1.19
N ILE A 118 4.41 3.46 -1.50
CA ILE A 118 3.55 3.37 -2.69
C ILE A 118 2.50 4.49 -2.68
N LEU A 119 1.82 4.69 -1.56
CA LEU A 119 0.79 5.74 -1.42
C LEU A 119 1.37 7.16 -1.52
N ARG A 120 2.54 7.41 -0.93
CA ARG A 120 3.25 8.69 -1.06
C ARG A 120 3.65 9.00 -2.51
N LEU A 121 3.96 7.97 -3.28
CA LEU A 121 4.23 8.05 -4.72
C LEU A 121 2.95 8.01 -5.58
N ARG A 122 1.77 8.11 -4.98
CA ARG A 122 0.45 8.01 -5.63
C ARG A 122 0.22 6.69 -6.37
N GLY A 123 0.85 5.62 -5.89
CA GLY A 123 0.57 4.25 -6.29
C GLY A 123 -0.58 3.66 -5.48
N ASN A 124 -1.08 2.51 -5.93
CA ASN A 124 -2.20 1.81 -5.30
C ASN A 124 -2.09 0.30 -5.38
N PHE A 125 -0.99 -0.23 -5.94
CA PHE A 125 -0.89 -1.64 -6.30
C PHE A 125 0.46 -2.22 -5.90
N MET A 126 0.47 -3.47 -5.50
CA MET A 126 1.69 -4.18 -5.17
C MET A 126 1.62 -5.65 -5.55
N TRP A 127 2.70 -6.17 -6.10
CA TRP A 127 3.02 -7.59 -6.15
C TRP A 127 4.04 -7.90 -5.06
N PRO A 128 3.63 -8.60 -3.99
CA PRO A 128 4.56 -8.96 -2.93
C PRO A 128 5.56 -10.00 -3.40
N ALA A 129 6.72 -10.02 -2.75
CA ALA A 129 7.70 -11.06 -2.94
C ALA A 129 7.17 -12.38 -2.40
N MET A 130 7.18 -13.42 -3.23
CA MET A 130 6.63 -14.73 -2.88
C MET A 130 7.53 -15.90 -3.30
N TRP A 131 8.76 -15.63 -3.67
CA TRP A 131 9.67 -16.69 -4.14
C TRP A 131 10.00 -17.69 -3.03
N GLY A 132 10.36 -17.20 -1.86
CA GLY A 132 10.65 -18.01 -0.67
C GLY A 132 9.56 -17.94 0.40
N TRP A 133 8.61 -17.02 0.28
CA TRP A 133 7.65 -16.65 1.33
C TRP A 133 6.22 -16.64 0.81
N SER A 134 5.27 -16.54 1.72
CA SER A 134 3.85 -16.52 1.44
C SER A 134 3.19 -15.32 2.10
N PHE A 135 2.99 -14.24 1.35
CA PHE A 135 2.40 -13.00 1.86
C PHE A 135 1.13 -13.22 2.68
N TYR A 136 0.23 -14.08 2.19
CA TYR A 136 -1.06 -14.31 2.82
C TYR A 136 -1.03 -15.30 3.98
N ALA A 137 -0.08 -16.23 3.97
CA ALA A 137 -0.04 -17.31 4.96
C ALA A 137 1.02 -17.07 6.07
N ASP A 138 2.08 -16.33 5.78
CA ASP A 138 3.15 -16.08 6.75
C ASP A 138 2.72 -15.08 7.84
N ASP A 139 1.89 -14.09 7.47
CA ASP A 139 1.29 -13.18 8.42
C ASP A 139 -0.12 -12.77 7.95
N PRO A 140 -1.19 -13.22 8.63
CA PRO A 140 -2.56 -12.89 8.26
C PRO A 140 -2.89 -11.39 8.35
N GLU A 141 -2.14 -10.61 9.15
CA GLU A 141 -2.29 -9.17 9.25
C GLU A 141 -1.81 -8.44 7.98
N ASN A 142 -1.02 -9.09 7.11
CA ASN A 142 -0.58 -8.50 5.84
C ASN A 142 -1.75 -8.08 4.96
N SER A 143 -2.73 -8.96 4.76
CA SER A 143 -3.92 -8.69 3.94
C SER A 143 -4.80 -7.60 4.54
N LYS A 144 -4.98 -7.63 5.86
CA LYS A 144 -5.73 -6.61 6.59
C LYS A 144 -5.07 -5.24 6.48
N THR A 145 -3.75 -5.17 6.69
CA THR A 145 -2.96 -3.93 6.55
C THR A 145 -3.08 -3.37 5.14
N ALA A 146 -2.96 -4.20 4.09
CA ALA A 146 -3.16 -3.77 2.72
C ALA A 146 -4.56 -3.19 2.49
N HIS A 147 -5.59 -3.87 2.99
CA HIS A 147 -6.98 -3.40 2.89
C HIS A 147 -7.19 -2.07 3.62
N GLU A 148 -6.73 -1.96 4.86
CA GLU A 148 -6.87 -0.75 5.67
C GLU A 148 -6.15 0.45 5.05
N MET A 149 -4.96 0.24 4.50
CA MET A 149 -4.19 1.28 3.81
C MET A 149 -4.69 1.56 2.37
N GLY A 150 -5.55 0.70 1.81
CA GLY A 150 -6.12 0.89 0.48
C GLY A 150 -5.21 0.42 -0.65
N ILE A 151 -4.29 -0.50 -0.39
CA ILE A 151 -3.43 -1.11 -1.40
C ILE A 151 -4.12 -2.33 -2.01
N ILE A 152 -4.08 -2.41 -3.33
CA ILE A 152 -4.56 -3.55 -4.11
C ILE A 152 -3.40 -4.51 -4.27
N MET A 153 -3.62 -5.74 -3.84
CA MET A 153 -2.59 -6.78 -3.92
C MET A 153 -2.78 -7.59 -5.20
N GLY A 154 -1.68 -7.84 -5.89
CA GLY A 154 -1.59 -8.81 -6.97
C GLY A 154 -0.73 -9.99 -6.58
N THR A 155 -0.44 -10.84 -7.56
CA THR A 155 0.47 -11.99 -7.42
C THR A 155 1.39 -12.07 -8.63
N SER A 156 2.54 -12.69 -8.46
CA SER A 156 3.49 -12.88 -9.55
C SER A 156 3.17 -14.16 -10.36
N HIS A 157 4.01 -14.46 -11.34
CA HIS A 157 3.82 -15.58 -12.28
C HIS A 157 3.87 -16.98 -11.62
N HIS A 158 4.32 -17.11 -10.37
CA HIS A 158 4.34 -18.37 -9.64
C HIS A 158 3.08 -18.60 -8.78
N GLU A 159 2.15 -17.67 -8.77
CA GLU A 159 0.95 -17.69 -7.93
C GLU A 159 -0.33 -17.68 -8.77
N PRO A 160 -0.67 -18.79 -9.44
CA PRO A 160 -1.91 -18.88 -10.18
C PRO A 160 -3.12 -18.72 -9.26
N MET A 161 -4.13 -18.00 -9.73
CA MET A 161 -5.38 -17.75 -8.98
C MET A 161 -5.15 -17.09 -7.61
N ALA A 162 -4.12 -16.23 -7.50
CA ALA A 162 -3.71 -15.57 -6.26
C ALA A 162 -3.32 -16.51 -5.10
N ARG A 163 -3.04 -17.79 -5.39
CA ARG A 163 -2.55 -18.75 -4.41
C ARG A 163 -1.03 -18.82 -4.44
N ASN A 164 -0.42 -18.65 -3.28
CA ASN A 164 1.03 -18.73 -3.13
C ASN A 164 1.50 -20.17 -3.20
N HIS A 165 2.43 -20.48 -4.11
CA HIS A 165 2.95 -21.84 -4.26
C HIS A 165 3.70 -22.34 -3.02
N GLN A 166 4.35 -21.44 -2.24
CA GLN A 166 5.03 -21.83 -1.01
C GLN A 166 4.06 -22.32 0.07
N GLU A 167 2.88 -21.74 0.15
CA GLU A 167 1.82 -22.26 1.04
C GLU A 167 1.49 -23.70 0.67
N TRP A 168 1.31 -23.98 -0.63
CA TRP A 168 1.03 -25.31 -1.10
C TRP A 168 2.21 -26.28 -0.90
N VAL A 169 3.46 -25.85 -1.17
CA VAL A 169 4.66 -26.68 -0.96
C VAL A 169 4.79 -27.11 0.50
N ARG A 170 4.55 -26.20 1.44
CA ARG A 170 4.61 -26.46 2.88
C ARG A 170 3.52 -27.44 3.35
N LYS A 171 2.37 -27.44 2.68
CA LYS A 171 1.23 -28.30 2.97
C LYS A 171 0.99 -29.41 1.94
N ARG A 172 2.00 -29.78 1.19
CA ARG A 172 1.88 -30.76 0.10
C ARG A 172 1.33 -32.10 0.55
N SER A 173 1.66 -32.54 1.76
CA SER A 173 1.11 -33.78 2.33
C SER A 173 -0.40 -33.72 2.61
N GLU A 174 -0.93 -32.53 2.83
CA GLU A 174 -2.35 -32.25 3.05
C GLU A 174 -3.09 -32.03 1.73
N TYR A 175 -2.51 -31.24 0.84
CA TYR A 175 -3.14 -30.81 -0.41
C TYR A 175 -2.92 -31.74 -1.61
N GLY A 176 -1.98 -32.71 -1.51
CA GLY A 176 -1.68 -33.64 -2.58
C GLY A 176 -0.82 -33.06 -3.71
N ALA A 177 -0.96 -33.61 -4.92
CA ALA A 177 -0.21 -33.15 -6.08
C ALA A 177 -0.71 -31.79 -6.60
N TRP A 178 0.22 -30.95 -7.09
CA TRP A 178 -0.15 -29.73 -7.84
C TRP A 178 -0.65 -30.15 -9.21
N ASP A 179 -1.89 -30.59 -9.25
CA ASP A 179 -2.56 -31.12 -10.43
C ASP A 179 -3.89 -30.37 -10.61
N TYR A 180 -4.10 -29.89 -11.84
CA TYR A 180 -5.32 -29.15 -12.15
C TYR A 180 -6.59 -29.93 -11.83
N ALA A 181 -6.60 -31.25 -12.10
CA ALA A 181 -7.74 -32.11 -11.79
C ALA A 181 -8.00 -32.24 -10.28
N CYS A 182 -6.95 -32.16 -9.46
CA CYS A 182 -7.09 -32.17 -8.00
C CYS A 182 -7.47 -30.79 -7.44
N LEU A 183 -7.11 -29.70 -8.12
CA LEU A 183 -7.36 -28.34 -7.66
C LEU A 183 -8.76 -27.83 -7.99
N LEU A 184 -9.48 -28.47 -8.93
CA LEU A 184 -10.87 -28.12 -9.23
C LEU A 184 -11.79 -28.21 -8.02
N TYR A 185 -11.58 -29.19 -7.14
CA TYR A 185 -12.35 -29.32 -5.90
C TYR A 185 -12.09 -28.21 -4.86
N THR A 186 -10.96 -27.54 -4.93
CA THR A 186 -10.63 -26.45 -4.00
C THR A 186 -11.05 -25.08 -4.54
N SER A 187 -11.30 -24.94 -5.84
CA SER A 187 -11.80 -23.71 -6.45
C SER A 187 -13.32 -23.52 -6.25
N ASP A 188 -14.08 -24.62 -6.25
CA ASP A 188 -15.53 -24.56 -5.98
C ASP A 188 -15.86 -24.17 -4.53
N ALA A 189 -14.93 -24.37 -3.60
CA ALA A 189 -15.09 -23.92 -2.20
C ALA A 189 -14.79 -22.44 -1.98
N ALA A 190 -14.32 -21.73 -2.99
CA ALA A 190 -14.03 -20.29 -2.91
C ALA A 190 -15.19 -19.40 -3.44
N ASP A 191 -16.23 -20.01 -4.01
CA ASP A 191 -17.42 -19.33 -4.56
C ASP A 191 -18.63 -19.36 -3.59
N GLU A 192 -18.49 -19.91 -2.37
CA GLU A 192 -19.44 -19.84 -1.26
C GLU A 192 -18.91 -18.84 -0.19
#